data_33a64deb69ee7225bff4316c5f7d77d0
#
_entry.id   33a64deb69ee7225bff4316c5f7d77d0
#
_cell.length_a   1.000
_cell.length_b   1.000
_cell.length_c   1.000
_cell.angle_alpha   90.00
_cell.angle_beta   90.00
_cell.angle_gamma   90.00
#
_symmetry.space_group_name_H-M   'P 1'
#
loop_
_entity.id
_entity.type
_entity.pdbx_description
1 polymer ?
#
loop_
_entity_poly.entity_id
_entity_poly.type
_entity_poly.pdbx_seq_one_letter_code
_entity_poly.pdbx_strand_id
1 'polypeptide(L)'
;MVFSSSKKIGPISTGHRQWRDDGHCSFVHGYGRYVEFTFHCTERDEKGWVMDFGDLKDVKQWLEEQWDHRLLIAHDDPLIGLFEGLHKVGGVNLNVMPEGYGPGIEDSCKWVFDNVSPMIIEKTN
;
A
#
# COMPACT_ATOMS: atom_id res chain seq x y z
N MET A 1 5.61 -30.61 -1.89
CA MET A 1 5.38 -29.82 -0.65
C MET A 1 5.55 -28.35 -0.97
N VAL A 2 4.70 -27.52 -0.41
CA VAL A 2 4.81 -26.06 -0.54
C VAL A 2 5.25 -25.48 0.80
N PHE A 3 6.30 -24.69 0.77
CA PHE A 3 6.76 -23.93 1.94
C PHE A 3 6.23 -22.51 1.86
N SER A 4 5.93 -21.89 2.99
CA SER A 4 5.51 -20.50 3.03
C SER A 4 6.15 -19.78 4.20
N SER A 5 6.32 -18.46 4.02
CA SER A 5 6.72 -17.56 5.09
C SER A 5 6.02 -16.22 4.92
N SER A 6 5.82 -15.51 6.02
CA SER A 6 5.10 -14.25 6.02
C SER A 6 5.88 -13.18 6.76
N LYS A 7 5.76 -11.94 6.27
CA LYS A 7 6.33 -10.76 6.90
C LYS A 7 5.29 -9.66 6.95
N LYS A 8 5.06 -9.08 8.12
CA LYS A 8 4.16 -7.96 8.33
C LYS A 8 4.97 -6.67 8.42
N ILE A 9 4.57 -5.66 7.63
CA ILE A 9 5.15 -4.32 7.63
C ILE A 9 4.10 -3.33 8.13
N GLY A 10 4.47 -2.43 9.01
CA GLY A 10 3.62 -1.42 9.59
C GLY A 10 3.80 -1.30 11.09
N PRO A 11 3.01 -0.42 11.77
CA PRO A 11 1.92 0.37 11.20
C PRO A 11 2.44 1.53 10.35
N ILE A 12 1.68 1.86 9.30
CA ILE A 12 1.91 3.04 8.46
C ILE A 12 0.71 3.96 8.62
N SER A 13 0.94 5.17 9.10
CA SER A 13 -0.12 6.15 9.35
C SER A 13 -0.65 6.68 8.01
N THR A 14 -1.90 6.36 7.69
CA THR A 14 -2.47 6.68 6.38
C THR A 14 -3.89 7.20 6.56
N GLY A 15 -4.24 8.27 5.85
CA GLY A 15 -5.61 8.76 5.76
C GLY A 15 -6.24 8.40 4.42
N HIS A 16 -7.54 8.28 4.39
CA HIS A 16 -8.29 8.10 3.14
C HIS A 16 -9.76 8.43 3.31
N ARG A 17 -10.49 8.45 2.20
CA ARG A 17 -11.95 8.50 2.20
C ARG A 17 -12.50 7.66 1.04
N GLN A 18 -13.69 7.12 1.26
CA GLN A 18 -14.47 6.38 0.26
C GLN A 18 -15.63 7.28 -0.17
N TRP A 19 -15.42 8.12 -1.17
CA TRP A 19 -16.39 9.15 -1.54
C TRP A 19 -17.72 8.60 -2.03
N ARG A 20 -17.75 7.35 -2.49
CA ARG A 20 -18.99 6.69 -2.96
C ARG A 20 -19.81 6.09 -1.83
N ASP A 21 -19.28 6.07 -0.61
CA ASP A 21 -20.02 5.56 0.55
C ASP A 21 -21.03 6.60 1.05
N ASP A 22 -22.21 6.12 1.47
CA ASP A 22 -23.25 6.99 2.03
C ASP A 22 -23.06 7.27 3.53
N GLY A 23 -22.14 6.57 4.18
CA GLY A 23 -21.91 6.64 5.61
C GLY A 23 -20.59 7.31 6.00
N HIS A 24 -20.04 6.87 7.13
CA HIS A 24 -18.85 7.46 7.73
C HIS A 24 -17.59 7.35 6.89
N CYS A 25 -17.50 6.34 6.03
CA CYS A 25 -16.32 6.13 5.20
C CYS A 25 -16.13 7.22 4.15
N SER A 26 -17.16 8.04 3.89
CA SER A 26 -17.05 9.19 2.99
C SER A 26 -16.32 10.37 3.65
N PHE A 27 -16.20 10.38 4.98
CA PHE A 27 -15.38 11.37 5.66
C PHE A 27 -13.92 10.95 5.64
N VAL A 28 -13.04 11.96 5.59
CA VAL A 28 -11.60 11.69 5.74
C VAL A 28 -11.37 11.10 7.13
N HIS A 29 -10.70 9.97 7.14
CA HIS A 29 -10.32 9.29 8.38
C HIS A 29 -9.01 8.54 8.16
N GLY A 30 -8.34 8.19 9.25
CA GLY A 30 -7.04 7.56 9.18
C GLY A 30 -6.89 6.44 10.19
N TYR A 31 -5.93 5.58 9.92
CA TYR A 31 -5.54 4.51 10.82
C TYR A 31 -4.14 3.99 10.47
N GLY A 32 -3.58 3.19 11.36
CA GLY A 32 -2.34 2.48 11.07
C GLY A 32 -2.61 1.31 10.14
N ARG A 33 -1.99 1.31 8.97
CA ARG A 33 -2.09 0.20 8.02
C ARG A 33 -0.95 -0.77 8.22
N TYR A 34 -1.28 -2.05 8.14
CA TYR A 34 -0.30 -3.13 8.08
C TYR A 34 -0.45 -3.84 6.75
N VAL A 35 0.67 -4.24 6.17
CA VAL A 35 0.68 -5.11 4.98
C VAL A 35 1.41 -6.38 5.37
N GLU A 36 0.73 -7.51 5.20
CA GLU A 36 1.33 -8.82 5.40
C GLU A 36 1.62 -9.44 4.04
N PHE A 37 2.89 -9.75 3.82
CA PHE A 37 3.35 -10.45 2.61
C PHE A 37 3.53 -11.91 2.93
N THR A 38 2.92 -12.77 2.15
CA THR A 38 3.09 -14.22 2.25
C THR A 38 3.76 -14.72 0.98
N PHE A 39 4.86 -15.42 1.15
CA PHE A 39 5.66 -16.00 0.06
C PHE A 39 5.53 -17.50 0.06
N HIS A 40 5.46 -18.09 -1.11
CA HIS A 40 5.36 -19.53 -1.31
C HIS A 40 6.46 -20.01 -2.24
N CYS A 41 7.00 -21.19 -1.98
CA CYS A 41 7.93 -21.87 -2.89
C CYS A 41 7.83 -23.38 -2.73
N THR A 42 8.30 -24.10 -3.73
CA THR A 42 8.43 -25.56 -3.65
C THR A 42 9.86 -25.97 -3.31
N GLU A 43 10.83 -25.09 -3.55
CA GLU A 43 12.24 -25.28 -3.22
C GLU A 43 12.74 -24.06 -2.46
N ARG A 44 13.29 -24.31 -1.27
CA ARG A 44 13.91 -23.25 -0.46
C ARG A 44 15.32 -22.98 -0.99
N ASP A 45 15.85 -21.82 -0.62
CA ASP A 45 17.22 -21.44 -1.00
C ASP A 45 18.25 -22.25 -0.18
N GLU A 46 19.55 -21.98 -0.42
CA GLU A 46 20.66 -22.65 0.25
C GLU A 46 20.69 -22.45 1.77
N LYS A 47 20.03 -21.41 2.27
CA LYS A 47 19.88 -21.14 3.71
C LYS A 47 18.66 -21.82 4.31
N GLY A 48 17.85 -22.47 3.49
CA GLY A 48 16.59 -23.07 3.89
C GLY A 48 15.44 -22.08 3.97
N TRP A 49 15.56 -20.92 3.34
CA TRP A 49 14.57 -19.86 3.39
C TRP A 49 13.66 -19.88 2.17
N VAL A 50 12.40 -19.48 2.38
CA VAL A 50 11.44 -19.19 1.31
C VAL A 50 11.77 -17.85 0.68
N MET A 51 12.07 -16.86 1.51
CA MET A 51 12.38 -15.48 1.11
C MET A 51 13.33 -14.87 2.12
N ASP A 52 14.33 -14.17 1.62
CA ASP A 52 15.20 -13.33 2.47
C ASP A 52 14.45 -12.03 2.78
N PHE A 53 14.04 -11.86 4.03
CA PHE A 53 13.30 -10.67 4.45
C PHE A 53 14.15 -9.39 4.38
N GLY A 54 15.48 -9.52 4.31
CA GLY A 54 16.35 -8.38 4.04
C GLY A 54 16.08 -7.73 2.68
N ASP A 55 15.59 -8.50 1.71
CA ASP A 55 15.21 -8.01 0.38
C ASP A 55 13.92 -7.17 0.40
N LEU A 56 13.22 -7.12 1.52
CA LEU A 56 11.99 -6.33 1.67
C LEU A 56 12.25 -4.89 2.13
N LYS A 57 13.50 -4.47 2.32
CA LYS A 57 13.83 -3.10 2.73
C LYS A 57 13.32 -2.07 1.72
N ASP A 58 13.52 -2.33 0.43
CA ASP A 58 13.07 -1.43 -0.63
C ASP A 58 11.54 -1.39 -0.71
N VAL A 59 10.90 -2.52 -0.48
CA VAL A 59 9.43 -2.60 -0.42
C VAL A 59 8.88 -1.77 0.73
N LYS A 60 9.48 -1.88 1.91
CA LYS A 60 9.11 -1.08 3.08
C LYS A 60 9.26 0.40 2.81
N GLN A 61 10.40 0.81 2.25
CA GLN A 61 10.66 2.21 1.90
C GLN A 61 9.63 2.72 0.90
N TRP A 62 9.33 1.95 -0.14
CA TRP A 62 8.34 2.29 -1.14
C TRP A 62 6.95 2.48 -0.53
N LEU A 63 6.52 1.56 0.36
CA LEU A 63 5.24 1.66 1.05
C LEU A 63 5.17 2.92 1.91
N GLU A 64 6.23 3.24 2.64
CA GLU A 64 6.29 4.44 3.47
C GLU A 64 6.19 5.71 2.61
N GLU A 65 6.87 5.75 1.47
CA GLU A 65 6.80 6.87 0.53
C GLU A 65 5.39 7.06 -0.03
N GLN A 66 4.67 5.96 -0.28
CA GLN A 66 3.33 6.02 -0.87
C GLN A 66 2.24 6.35 0.15
N TRP A 67 2.39 5.91 1.39
CA TRP A 67 1.30 5.92 2.35
C TRP A 67 1.55 6.71 3.63
N ASP A 68 2.79 6.80 4.09
CA ASP A 68 3.06 7.33 5.42
C ASP A 68 2.74 8.83 5.50
N HIS A 69 1.83 9.17 6.43
CA HIS A 69 1.32 10.54 6.60
C HIS A 69 0.73 11.11 5.31
N ARG A 70 0.16 10.26 4.47
CA ARG A 70 -0.48 10.66 3.23
C ARG A 70 -1.99 10.48 3.28
N LEU A 71 -2.69 11.32 2.51
CA LEU A 71 -4.12 11.18 2.28
C LEU A 71 -4.33 10.53 0.92
N LEU A 72 -4.95 9.36 0.91
CA LEU A 72 -5.27 8.63 -0.32
C LEU A 72 -6.71 8.93 -0.72
N ILE A 73 -6.90 9.36 -1.97
CA ILE A 73 -8.23 9.56 -2.54
C ILE A 73 -8.30 8.91 -3.91
N ALA A 74 -9.54 8.61 -4.34
CA ALA A 74 -9.77 8.09 -5.69
C ALA A 74 -9.47 9.16 -6.75
N HIS A 75 -9.04 8.73 -7.94
CA HIS A 75 -8.76 9.64 -9.05
C HIS A 75 -10.00 10.44 -9.49
N ASP A 76 -11.19 9.90 -9.26
CA ASP A 76 -12.46 10.50 -9.60
C ASP A 76 -13.21 11.10 -8.40
N ASP A 77 -12.53 11.32 -7.29
CA ASP A 77 -13.12 11.96 -6.12
C ASP A 77 -13.59 13.37 -6.50
N PRO A 78 -14.89 13.70 -6.29
CA PRO A 78 -15.41 15.00 -6.66
C PRO A 78 -14.79 16.18 -5.88
N LEU A 79 -14.11 15.92 -4.77
CA LEU A 79 -13.43 16.94 -3.97
C LEU A 79 -11.94 17.04 -4.26
N ILE A 80 -11.47 16.40 -5.33
CA ILE A 80 -10.03 16.37 -5.67
C ILE A 80 -9.42 17.76 -5.74
N GLY A 81 -10.13 18.74 -6.31
CA GLY A 81 -9.65 20.13 -6.40
C GLY A 81 -9.42 20.76 -5.03
N LEU A 82 -10.29 20.49 -4.06
CA LEU A 82 -10.14 20.98 -2.69
C LEU A 82 -8.94 20.35 -2.00
N PHE A 83 -8.74 19.05 -2.17
CA PHE A 83 -7.59 18.35 -1.60
C PHE A 83 -6.27 18.79 -2.25
N GLU A 84 -6.26 19.02 -3.55
CA GLU A 84 -5.09 19.58 -4.23
C GLU A 84 -4.74 20.96 -3.70
N GLY A 85 -5.74 21.80 -3.44
CA GLY A 85 -5.56 23.10 -2.79
C GLY A 85 -4.96 22.98 -1.39
N LEU A 86 -5.47 22.06 -0.59
CA LEU A 86 -4.93 21.78 0.75
C LEU A 86 -3.49 21.27 0.68
N HIS A 87 -3.19 20.42 -0.28
CA HIS A 87 -1.83 19.94 -0.50
C HIS A 87 -0.87 21.09 -0.82
N LYS A 88 -1.29 22.00 -1.68
CA LYS A 88 -0.50 23.18 -2.06
C LYS A 88 -0.12 24.06 -0.88
N VAL A 89 -1.04 24.24 0.06
CA VAL A 89 -0.82 25.10 1.23
C VAL A 89 -0.31 24.34 2.45
N GLY A 90 0.02 23.06 2.30
CA GLY A 90 0.62 22.27 3.36
C GLY A 90 -0.36 21.66 4.37
N GLY A 91 -1.64 21.61 4.03
CA GLY A 91 -2.67 21.06 4.92
C GLY A 91 -2.79 19.54 4.87
N VAL A 92 -2.38 18.92 3.78
CA VAL A 92 -2.34 17.46 3.60
C VAL A 92 -1.17 17.09 2.72
N ASN A 93 -0.72 15.85 2.83
CA ASN A 93 0.21 15.26 1.87
C ASN A 93 -0.59 14.30 0.99
N LEU A 94 -1.01 14.76 -0.18
CA LEU A 94 -1.97 14.08 -1.02
C LEU A 94 -1.31 13.01 -1.89
N ASN A 95 -1.95 11.85 -1.99
CA ASN A 95 -1.61 10.82 -2.96
C ASN A 95 -2.90 10.36 -3.66
N VAL A 96 -3.12 10.83 -4.88
CA VAL A 96 -4.27 10.44 -5.69
C VAL A 96 -4.00 9.05 -6.26
N MET A 97 -4.90 8.10 -5.99
CA MET A 97 -4.76 6.75 -6.52
C MET A 97 -4.92 6.75 -8.04
N PRO A 98 -4.12 5.97 -8.75
CA PRO A 98 -4.25 5.88 -10.20
C PRO A 98 -5.58 5.25 -10.61
N GLU A 99 -6.01 5.54 -11.83
CA GLU A 99 -7.23 4.94 -12.38
C GLU A 99 -7.17 3.42 -12.28
N GLY A 100 -8.30 2.83 -11.88
CA GLY A 100 -8.40 1.39 -11.66
C GLY A 100 -8.16 0.95 -10.21
N TYR A 101 -7.71 1.85 -9.34
CA TYR A 101 -7.49 1.56 -7.92
C TYR A 101 -8.18 2.60 -7.05
N GLY A 102 -9.05 2.14 -6.16
CA GLY A 102 -9.57 3.00 -5.10
C GLY A 102 -8.64 3.02 -3.89
N PRO A 103 -8.91 3.92 -2.91
CA PRO A 103 -8.12 4.01 -1.69
C PRO A 103 -8.52 2.99 -0.61
N GLY A 104 -9.54 2.18 -0.85
CA GLY A 104 -10.02 1.18 0.10
C GLY A 104 -9.04 0.03 0.30
N ILE A 105 -9.32 -0.80 1.30
CA ILE A 105 -8.42 -1.88 1.71
C ILE A 105 -8.21 -2.91 0.59
N GLU A 106 -9.27 -3.30 -0.10
CA GLU A 106 -9.23 -4.32 -1.16
C GLU A 106 -8.38 -3.85 -2.34
N ASP A 107 -8.66 -2.64 -2.83
CA ASP A 107 -7.91 -2.06 -3.94
C ASP A 107 -6.48 -1.70 -3.54
N SER A 108 -6.27 -1.26 -2.31
CA SER A 108 -4.92 -1.01 -1.78
C SER A 108 -4.10 -2.29 -1.76
N CYS A 109 -4.71 -3.41 -1.36
CA CYS A 109 -4.05 -4.72 -1.38
C CYS A 109 -3.66 -5.11 -2.81
N LYS A 110 -4.58 -4.96 -3.75
CA LYS A 110 -4.31 -5.24 -5.17
C LYS A 110 -3.19 -4.35 -5.71
N TRP A 111 -3.24 -3.06 -5.40
CA TRP A 111 -2.25 -2.09 -5.84
C TRP A 111 -0.85 -2.42 -5.32
N VAL A 112 -0.75 -2.78 -4.04
CA VAL A 112 0.53 -3.23 -3.45
C VAL A 112 1.01 -4.49 -4.15
N PHE A 113 0.16 -5.47 -4.34
CA PHE A 113 0.51 -6.71 -5.04
C PHE A 113 1.06 -6.43 -6.44
N ASP A 114 0.34 -5.61 -7.22
CA ASP A 114 0.72 -5.31 -8.59
C ASP A 114 2.05 -4.56 -8.68
N ASN A 115 2.37 -3.71 -7.71
CA ASN A 115 3.61 -2.93 -7.70
C ASN A 115 4.78 -3.66 -7.06
N VAL A 116 4.53 -4.46 -6.04
CA VAL A 116 5.59 -5.16 -5.29
C VAL A 116 6.03 -6.45 -5.98
N SER A 117 5.10 -7.16 -6.64
CA SER A 117 5.44 -8.41 -7.32
C SER A 117 6.62 -8.29 -8.29
N PRO A 118 6.67 -7.25 -9.16
CA PRO A 118 7.84 -7.08 -10.03
C PRO A 118 9.14 -6.84 -9.25
N MET A 119 9.09 -6.12 -8.14
CA MET A 119 10.27 -5.87 -7.29
C MET A 119 10.81 -7.17 -6.70
N ILE A 120 9.92 -8.05 -6.26
CA ILE A 120 10.28 -9.36 -5.69
C ILE A 120 10.85 -10.29 -6.77
N ILE A 121 10.20 -10.34 -7.92
CA ILE A 121 10.64 -11.17 -9.05
C ILE A 121 12.06 -10.76 -9.49
N GLU A 122 12.33 -9.47 -9.56
CA GLU A 122 13.65 -8.96 -9.92
C GLU A 122 14.73 -9.42 -8.94
N LYS A 123 14.43 -9.46 -7.65
CA LYS A 123 15.39 -9.84 -6.59
C LYS A 123 15.60 -11.35 -6.47
N THR A 124 14.64 -12.16 -6.89
CA THR A 124 14.64 -13.61 -6.66
C THR A 124 14.96 -14.43 -7.89
N ASN A 125 15.09 -13.80 -9.04
CA ASN A 125 15.43 -14.47 -10.30
C ASN A 125 16.89 -14.24 -10.72
#